data_3ec05797686aeb8793a58424b866687f
#
_entry.id   3ec05797686aeb8793a58424b866687f
#
_cell.length_a   1.000
_cell.length_b   1.000
_cell.length_c   1.000
_cell.angle_alpha   90.00
_cell.angle_beta   90.00
_cell.angle_gamma   90.00
#
_symmetry.space_group_name_H-M   'P 1'
#
loop_
_entity.id
_entity.type
_entity.pdbx_description
1 polymer ?
#
loop_
_entity_poly.entity_id
_entity_poly.type
_entity_poly.pdbx_seq_one_letter_code
_entity_poly.pdbx_strand_id
1 'polypeptide(L)'
;MSKPVRILGIAGSLRRDSYNRATLRAAMELAPEGASIETFELNDIPAFNQDDEQNPPAKVVELKQRIREVDAILFVTPEYNYSVPGVLKNAIDWASRPYGDSAWSGKPVAIMGASSGMLGTARAQYHLRQSFVFLNMFPVNQPEVLISNSAQRFDAEGNLTDETTRQLIRKLLQNLVDWTVRLAQPPPK
;
A
#
# COMPACT_ATOMS: atom_id res chain seq x y z
N MET A 1 -17.54 21.41 -3.29
CA MET A 1 -17.02 20.21 -2.59
C MET A 1 -15.68 19.89 -3.22
N SER A 2 -14.63 19.66 -2.44
CA SER A 2 -13.33 19.23 -2.96
C SER A 2 -13.48 17.84 -3.59
N LYS A 3 -12.71 17.58 -4.66
CA LYS A 3 -12.66 16.26 -5.31
C LYS A 3 -12.22 15.20 -4.27
N PRO A 4 -12.88 14.03 -4.19
CA PRO A 4 -12.47 12.99 -3.26
C PRO A 4 -11.04 12.51 -3.55
N VAL A 5 -10.28 12.22 -2.48
CA VAL A 5 -8.93 11.65 -2.59
C VAL A 5 -9.04 10.19 -3.03
N ARG A 6 -8.43 9.86 -4.15
CA ARG A 6 -8.39 8.49 -4.69
C ARG A 6 -7.13 7.79 -4.21
N ILE A 7 -7.28 6.63 -3.59
CA ILE A 7 -6.20 5.83 -3.01
C ILE A 7 -6.14 4.48 -3.74
N LEU A 8 -4.95 4.07 -4.19
CA LEU A 8 -4.72 2.72 -4.69
C LEU A 8 -4.22 1.83 -3.56
N GLY A 9 -5.04 0.86 -3.18
CA GLY A 9 -4.71 -0.17 -2.19
C GLY A 9 -4.05 -1.39 -2.86
N ILE A 10 -2.88 -1.77 -2.38
CA ILE A 10 -2.11 -2.90 -2.91
C ILE A 10 -1.78 -3.85 -1.77
N ALA A 11 -2.34 -5.07 -1.82
CA ALA A 11 -2.01 -6.14 -0.88
C ALA A 11 -0.79 -6.93 -1.38
N GLY A 12 0.23 -7.08 -0.54
CA GLY A 12 1.47 -7.79 -0.85
C GLY A 12 1.37 -9.33 -0.78
N SER A 13 0.15 -9.90 -0.89
CA SER A 13 -0.07 -11.34 -0.78
C SER A 13 -1.03 -11.84 -1.86
N LEU A 14 -0.64 -12.91 -2.57
CA LEU A 14 -1.49 -13.58 -3.55
C LEU A 14 -2.41 -14.65 -2.94
N ARG A 15 -2.22 -15.01 -1.66
CA ARG A 15 -3.04 -16.03 -1.00
C ARG A 15 -4.50 -15.56 -0.92
N ARG A 16 -5.47 -16.40 -1.29
CA ARG A 16 -6.91 -16.08 -1.30
C ARG A 16 -7.36 -15.59 0.08
N ASP A 17 -7.07 -16.35 1.13
CA ASP A 17 -7.50 -16.08 2.51
C ASP A 17 -6.40 -15.32 3.29
N SER A 18 -5.76 -14.36 2.62
CA SER A 18 -4.72 -13.54 3.22
C SER A 18 -5.30 -12.53 4.21
N TYR A 19 -4.78 -12.48 5.43
CA TYR A 19 -5.10 -11.43 6.39
C TYR A 19 -4.78 -10.03 5.87
N ASN A 20 -3.80 -9.87 4.98
CA ASN A 20 -3.49 -8.57 4.38
C ASN A 20 -4.53 -8.17 3.33
N ARG A 21 -5.07 -9.11 2.56
CA ARG A 21 -6.23 -8.83 1.69
C ARG A 21 -7.48 -8.49 2.53
N ALA A 22 -7.70 -9.20 3.62
CA ALA A 22 -8.77 -8.90 4.59
C ALA A 22 -8.58 -7.51 5.24
N THR A 23 -7.35 -7.15 5.63
CA THR A 23 -7.02 -5.82 6.14
C THR A 23 -7.29 -4.73 5.11
N LEU A 24 -7.00 -4.98 3.83
CA LEU A 24 -7.30 -4.04 2.76
C LEU A 24 -8.81 -3.85 2.57
N ARG A 25 -9.60 -4.93 2.63
CA ARG A 25 -11.07 -4.82 2.62
C ARG A 25 -11.58 -3.98 3.80
N ALA A 26 -11.07 -4.24 5.01
CA ALA A 26 -11.41 -3.43 6.17
C ALA A 26 -11.06 -1.95 6.00
N ALA A 27 -9.93 -1.64 5.36
CA ALA A 27 -9.56 -0.25 5.06
C ALA A 27 -10.56 0.42 4.09
N MET A 28 -11.08 -0.31 3.10
CA MET A 28 -12.10 0.21 2.19
C MET A 28 -13.39 0.58 2.92
N GLU A 29 -13.81 -0.25 3.88
CA GLU A 29 -14.98 0.02 4.74
C GLU A 29 -14.76 1.19 5.71
N LEU A 30 -13.52 1.40 6.12
CA LEU A 30 -13.11 2.41 7.10
C LEU A 30 -12.59 3.71 6.46
N ALA A 31 -12.70 3.82 5.14
CA ALA A 31 -12.27 5.01 4.42
C ALA A 31 -12.99 6.25 4.96
N PRO A 32 -12.27 7.36 5.23
CA PRO A 32 -12.91 8.59 5.71
C PRO A 32 -13.79 9.21 4.62
N GLU A 33 -14.72 10.04 5.03
CA GLU A 33 -15.53 10.83 4.10
C GLU A 33 -14.63 11.66 3.18
N GLY A 34 -14.95 11.69 1.89
CA GLY A 34 -14.14 12.37 0.87
C GLY A 34 -12.93 11.59 0.40
N ALA A 35 -12.81 10.30 0.75
CA ALA A 35 -11.80 9.41 0.18
C ALA A 35 -12.43 8.14 -0.42
N SER A 36 -11.75 7.56 -1.40
CA SER A 36 -12.09 6.25 -1.97
C SER A 36 -10.86 5.39 -2.13
N ILE A 37 -10.98 4.10 -1.87
CA ILE A 37 -9.90 3.13 -2.02
C ILE A 37 -10.31 2.15 -3.13
N GLU A 38 -9.52 2.06 -4.17
CA GLU A 38 -9.61 1.03 -5.19
C GLU A 38 -8.43 0.06 -5.04
N THR A 39 -8.57 -1.17 -5.52
CA THR A 39 -7.54 -2.20 -5.34
C THR A 39 -6.86 -2.57 -6.65
N PHE A 40 -5.58 -2.97 -6.54
CA PHE A 40 -4.84 -3.59 -7.62
C PHE A 40 -4.26 -4.93 -7.16
N GLU A 41 -4.52 -5.99 -7.93
CA GLU A 41 -4.03 -7.34 -7.65
C GLU A 41 -2.68 -7.58 -8.33
N LEU A 42 -1.73 -8.14 -7.58
CA LEU A 42 -0.34 -8.36 -8.02
C LEU A 42 -0.11 -9.69 -8.78
N ASN A 43 -1.18 -10.47 -9.00
CA ASN A 43 -1.06 -11.67 -9.81
C ASN A 43 -0.67 -11.33 -11.25
N ASP A 44 -0.04 -12.28 -11.92
CA ASP A 44 0.35 -12.21 -13.35
C ASP A 44 1.37 -11.11 -13.71
N ILE A 45 2.05 -10.54 -12.72
CA ILE A 45 3.21 -9.68 -12.95
C ILE A 45 4.45 -10.58 -13.02
N PRO A 46 5.10 -10.72 -14.17
CA PRO A 46 6.30 -11.55 -14.28
C PRO A 46 7.46 -10.99 -13.45
N ALA A 47 8.48 -11.81 -13.20
CA ALA A 47 9.69 -11.34 -12.54
C ALA A 47 10.31 -10.18 -13.33
N PHE A 48 10.77 -9.15 -12.60
CA PHE A 48 11.41 -8.00 -13.22
C PHE A 48 12.67 -8.43 -13.98
N ASN A 49 12.71 -8.02 -15.24
CA ASN A 49 13.89 -8.14 -16.10
C ASN A 49 14.13 -6.78 -16.76
N GLN A 50 15.31 -6.23 -16.58
CA GLN A 50 15.67 -4.93 -17.13
C GLN A 50 15.65 -4.90 -18.67
N ASP A 51 15.89 -6.03 -19.32
CA ASP A 51 15.84 -6.12 -20.79
C ASP A 51 14.45 -5.80 -21.36
N ASP A 52 13.40 -6.00 -20.54
CA ASP A 52 12.00 -5.77 -20.92
C ASP A 52 11.48 -4.38 -20.52
N GLU A 53 12.29 -3.52 -19.90
CA GLU A 53 11.81 -2.25 -19.33
C GLU A 53 11.27 -1.25 -20.37
N GLN A 54 11.73 -1.35 -21.63
CA GLN A 54 11.24 -0.50 -22.73
C GLN A 54 9.94 -1.03 -23.36
N ASN A 55 9.65 -2.33 -23.18
CA ASN A 55 8.43 -2.98 -23.63
C ASN A 55 7.81 -3.81 -22.51
N PRO A 56 7.37 -3.16 -21.42
CA PRO A 56 6.91 -3.86 -20.23
C PRO A 56 5.64 -4.67 -20.51
N PRO A 57 5.43 -5.80 -19.82
CA PRO A 57 4.21 -6.60 -19.92
C PRO A 57 2.94 -5.76 -19.67
N ALA A 58 1.85 -6.12 -20.32
CA ALA A 58 0.59 -5.37 -20.24
C ALA A 58 0.11 -5.13 -18.79
N LYS A 59 0.30 -6.12 -17.89
CA LYS A 59 -0.06 -5.99 -16.47
C LYS A 59 0.78 -4.94 -15.74
N VAL A 60 2.03 -4.75 -16.14
CA VAL A 60 2.91 -3.69 -15.62
C VAL A 60 2.48 -2.32 -16.14
N VAL A 61 2.12 -2.22 -17.42
CA VAL A 61 1.57 -0.98 -18.00
C VAL A 61 0.30 -0.57 -17.25
N GLU A 62 -0.63 -1.51 -17.01
CA GLU A 62 -1.83 -1.30 -16.23
C GLU A 62 -1.50 -0.79 -14.81
N LEU A 63 -0.56 -1.44 -14.12
CA LEU A 63 -0.13 -1.03 -12.77
C LEU A 63 0.37 0.41 -12.76
N LYS A 64 1.29 0.76 -13.69
CA LYS A 64 1.83 2.12 -13.78
C LYS A 64 0.73 3.15 -14.05
N GLN A 65 -0.20 2.83 -14.94
CA GLN A 65 -1.34 3.70 -15.24
C GLN A 65 -2.21 3.92 -13.98
N ARG A 66 -2.60 2.84 -13.29
CA ARG A 66 -3.41 2.92 -12.07
C ARG A 66 -2.73 3.75 -10.98
N ILE A 67 -1.40 3.58 -10.79
CA ILE A 67 -0.63 4.40 -9.84
C ILE A 67 -0.69 5.89 -10.22
N ARG A 68 -0.57 6.23 -11.51
CA ARG A 68 -0.61 7.62 -11.97
C ARG A 68 -1.97 8.29 -11.80
N GLU A 69 -3.05 7.52 -11.94
CA GLU A 69 -4.43 8.01 -11.87
C GLU A 69 -4.93 8.31 -10.46
N VAL A 70 -4.25 7.84 -9.43
CA VAL A 70 -4.63 8.03 -8.02
C VAL A 70 -3.81 9.12 -7.34
N ASP A 71 -4.34 9.63 -6.24
CA ASP A 71 -3.70 10.70 -5.48
C ASP A 71 -2.73 10.16 -4.42
N ALA A 72 -2.98 8.94 -3.90
CA ALA A 72 -2.17 8.31 -2.85
C ALA A 72 -2.13 6.78 -2.97
N ILE A 73 -1.18 6.15 -2.26
CA ILE A 73 -0.96 4.70 -2.23
C ILE A 73 -1.15 4.17 -0.81
N LEU A 74 -1.80 3.01 -0.68
CA LEU A 74 -1.89 2.24 0.55
C LEU A 74 -1.29 0.85 0.33
N PHE A 75 -0.12 0.57 0.91
CA PHE A 75 0.44 -0.78 0.93
C PHE A 75 -0.06 -1.55 2.15
N VAL A 76 -0.51 -2.79 1.91
CA VAL A 76 -0.90 -3.73 2.96
C VAL A 76 -0.03 -4.98 2.83
N THR A 77 1.04 -5.07 3.64
CA THR A 77 2.11 -6.02 3.42
C THR A 77 2.17 -7.12 4.47
N PRO A 78 2.24 -8.41 4.10
CA PRO A 78 2.75 -9.43 5.00
C PRO A 78 4.26 -9.25 5.21
N GLU A 79 4.82 -10.02 6.11
CA GLU A 79 6.26 -10.15 6.32
C GLU A 79 6.69 -11.57 5.99
N TYR A 80 7.55 -11.73 5.00
CA TYR A 80 8.12 -13.01 4.61
C TYR A 80 9.63 -12.97 4.82
N ASN A 81 10.13 -13.93 5.61
CA ASN A 81 11.58 -14.03 5.89
C ASN A 81 12.18 -12.68 6.33
N TYR A 82 11.53 -12.01 7.28
CA TYR A 82 11.97 -10.72 7.84
C TYR A 82 11.90 -9.53 6.88
N SER A 83 11.28 -9.65 5.71
CA SER A 83 11.32 -8.61 4.69
C SER A 83 10.00 -8.47 3.93
N VAL A 84 10.03 -7.59 2.92
CA VAL A 84 8.95 -7.35 1.97
C VAL A 84 8.72 -8.60 1.12
N PRO A 85 7.48 -9.02 0.87
CA PRO A 85 7.17 -10.15 -0.01
C PRO A 85 7.72 -9.93 -1.43
N GLY A 86 8.22 -10.99 -2.05
CA GLY A 86 8.80 -10.92 -3.40
C GLY A 86 7.84 -10.32 -4.43
N VAL A 87 6.56 -10.69 -4.39
CA VAL A 87 5.55 -10.16 -5.34
C VAL A 87 5.33 -8.65 -5.21
N LEU A 88 5.38 -8.12 -3.99
CA LEU A 88 5.25 -6.67 -3.75
C LEU A 88 6.52 -5.94 -4.20
N LYS A 89 7.70 -6.46 -3.82
CA LYS A 89 8.98 -5.87 -4.24
C LYS A 89 9.12 -5.87 -5.76
N ASN A 90 8.72 -6.97 -6.43
CA ASN A 90 8.70 -7.10 -7.87
C ASN A 90 7.82 -6.03 -8.55
N ALA A 91 6.61 -5.82 -8.05
CA ALA A 91 5.70 -4.78 -8.56
C ALA A 91 6.28 -3.36 -8.37
N ILE A 92 6.95 -3.13 -7.23
CA ILE A 92 7.63 -1.85 -6.97
C ILE A 92 8.76 -1.62 -7.96
N ASP A 93 9.57 -2.64 -8.23
CA ASP A 93 10.69 -2.54 -9.18
C ASP A 93 10.18 -2.25 -10.60
N TRP A 94 9.19 -2.98 -11.07
CA TRP A 94 8.58 -2.74 -12.38
C TRP A 94 8.03 -1.32 -12.54
N ALA A 95 7.24 -0.85 -11.58
CA ALA A 95 6.59 0.46 -11.71
C ALA A 95 7.57 1.64 -11.49
N SER A 96 8.80 1.37 -11.05
CA SER A 96 9.87 2.36 -10.94
C SER A 96 10.67 2.55 -12.24
N ARG A 97 10.42 1.75 -13.26
CA ARG A 97 11.20 1.71 -14.50
C ARG A 97 10.40 2.18 -15.74
N PRO A 98 11.15 2.61 -16.83
CA PRO A 98 12.58 2.92 -16.87
C PRO A 98 12.98 4.10 -15.98
N TYR A 99 14.28 4.36 -15.82
CA TYR A 99 14.75 5.55 -15.10
C TYR A 99 14.19 6.83 -15.72
N GLY A 100 13.74 7.75 -14.85
CA GLY A 100 13.08 8.99 -15.27
C GLY A 100 11.56 8.84 -15.47
N ASP A 101 11.00 7.62 -15.43
CA ASP A 101 9.57 7.34 -15.62
C ASP A 101 8.95 6.53 -14.46
N SER A 102 9.43 6.73 -13.24
CA SER A 102 8.86 6.08 -12.04
C SER A 102 7.43 6.55 -11.79
N ALA A 103 6.48 5.61 -11.77
CA ALA A 103 5.08 5.91 -11.44
C ALA A 103 4.89 6.27 -9.95
N TRP A 104 5.84 5.90 -9.09
CA TRP A 104 5.79 6.13 -7.64
C TRP A 104 6.17 7.56 -7.24
N SER A 105 6.96 8.27 -8.07
CA SER A 105 7.53 9.56 -7.68
C SER A 105 6.46 10.57 -7.29
N GLY A 106 6.65 11.22 -6.15
CA GLY A 106 5.75 12.24 -5.63
C GLY A 106 4.50 11.70 -4.92
N LYS A 107 4.30 10.37 -4.86
CA LYS A 107 3.08 9.80 -4.26
C LYS A 107 3.13 9.81 -2.73
N PRO A 108 2.10 10.39 -2.05
CA PRO A 108 1.82 10.13 -0.65
C PRO A 108 1.55 8.64 -0.45
N VAL A 109 2.07 8.05 0.63
CA VAL A 109 1.94 6.61 0.87
C VAL A 109 1.73 6.29 2.34
N ALA A 110 0.84 5.36 2.62
CA ALA A 110 0.69 4.73 3.93
C ALA A 110 1.00 3.23 3.83
N ILE A 111 1.43 2.67 4.96
CA ILE A 111 1.71 1.24 5.09
C ILE A 111 0.98 0.70 6.31
N MET A 112 0.43 -0.48 6.17
CA MET A 112 -0.04 -1.31 7.26
C MET A 112 0.20 -2.78 6.92
N GLY A 113 0.01 -3.67 7.90
CA GLY A 113 0.17 -5.09 7.61
C GLY A 113 -0.23 -6.00 8.75
N ALA A 114 -0.53 -7.25 8.39
CA ALA A 114 -0.99 -8.28 9.29
C ALA A 114 -0.12 -9.53 9.20
N SER A 115 0.22 -10.09 10.36
CA SER A 115 0.99 -11.32 10.49
C SER A 115 0.45 -12.17 11.64
N SER A 116 0.59 -13.48 11.51
CA SER A 116 0.30 -14.41 12.62
C SER A 116 1.31 -14.31 13.77
N GLY A 117 2.48 -13.71 13.52
CA GLY A 117 3.53 -13.51 14.54
C GLY A 117 3.28 -12.29 15.43
N MET A 118 4.06 -12.20 16.51
CA MET A 118 3.92 -11.14 17.53
C MET A 118 4.32 -9.74 17.05
N LEU A 119 5.20 -9.63 16.06
CA LEU A 119 5.72 -8.33 15.60
C LEU A 119 4.86 -7.70 14.50
N GLY A 120 3.73 -8.32 14.15
CA GLY A 120 2.96 -7.88 13.00
C GLY A 120 3.82 -7.97 11.74
N THR A 121 4.02 -6.89 11.05
CA THR A 121 4.89 -6.82 9.86
C THR A 121 5.93 -5.71 9.99
N ALA A 122 6.41 -5.45 11.19
CA ALA A 122 7.27 -4.30 11.51
C ALA A 122 8.53 -4.25 10.63
N ARG A 123 9.24 -5.37 10.49
CA ARG A 123 10.49 -5.42 9.71
C ARG A 123 10.23 -5.20 8.22
N ALA A 124 9.19 -5.83 7.67
CA ALA A 124 8.79 -5.61 6.29
C ALA A 124 8.40 -4.15 6.03
N GLN A 125 7.68 -3.51 6.95
CA GLN A 125 7.30 -2.11 6.82
C GLN A 125 8.52 -1.18 6.87
N TYR A 126 9.52 -1.43 7.73
CA TYR A 126 10.76 -0.65 7.74
C TYR A 126 11.60 -0.84 6.49
N HIS A 127 11.71 -2.06 5.97
CA HIS A 127 12.39 -2.31 4.69
C HIS A 127 11.66 -1.61 3.53
N LEU A 128 10.34 -1.62 3.53
CA LEU A 128 9.55 -0.94 2.50
C LEU A 128 9.76 0.58 2.55
N ARG A 129 9.83 1.18 3.75
CA ARG A 129 10.13 2.61 3.94
C ARG A 129 11.47 3.01 3.35
N GLN A 130 12.50 2.15 3.42
CA GLN A 130 13.80 2.42 2.79
C GLN A 130 13.68 2.57 1.27
N SER A 131 12.84 1.77 0.63
CA SER A 131 12.58 1.88 -0.82
C SER A 131 11.97 3.23 -1.20
N PHE A 132 11.14 3.81 -0.34
CA PHE A 132 10.48 5.10 -0.61
C PHE A 132 11.44 6.27 -0.74
N VAL A 133 12.58 6.21 -0.09
CA VAL A 133 13.63 7.23 -0.21
C VAL A 133 14.07 7.35 -1.66
N PHE A 134 14.45 6.25 -2.30
CA PHE A 134 14.88 6.25 -3.70
C PHE A 134 13.71 6.52 -4.66
N LEU A 135 12.52 6.01 -4.35
CA LEU A 135 11.32 6.18 -5.19
C LEU A 135 10.71 7.60 -5.09
N ASN A 136 11.26 8.46 -4.23
CA ASN A 136 10.72 9.80 -3.96
C ASN A 136 9.24 9.77 -3.56
N MET A 137 8.84 8.80 -2.71
CA MET A 137 7.51 8.72 -2.14
C MET A 137 7.47 9.44 -0.79
N PHE A 138 6.30 9.92 -0.38
CA PHE A 138 6.09 10.69 0.85
C PHE A 138 5.29 9.89 1.90
N PRO A 139 5.96 9.11 2.78
CA PRO A 139 5.27 8.24 3.72
C PRO A 139 4.59 9.00 4.86
N VAL A 140 3.40 8.52 5.24
CA VAL A 140 2.79 8.80 6.54
C VAL A 140 3.57 8.01 7.60
N ASN A 141 4.07 8.71 8.62
CA ASN A 141 4.89 8.08 9.65
C ASN A 141 4.06 7.47 10.78
N GLN A 142 2.92 8.07 11.14
CA GLN A 142 2.09 7.67 12.28
C GLN A 142 0.60 7.68 11.92
N PRO A 143 -0.20 6.76 12.53
CA PRO A 143 0.23 5.66 13.38
C PRO A 143 0.89 4.53 12.57
N GLU A 144 1.74 3.73 13.21
CA GLU A 144 2.13 2.42 12.68
C GLU A 144 1.00 1.42 12.92
N VAL A 145 0.57 0.73 11.86
CA VAL A 145 -0.49 -0.30 11.96
C VAL A 145 0.14 -1.67 11.76
N LEU A 146 0.51 -2.29 12.88
CA LEU A 146 1.22 -3.55 12.98
C LEU A 146 0.27 -4.61 13.58
N ILE A 147 -0.49 -5.30 12.72
CA ILE A 147 -1.49 -6.26 13.18
C ILE A 147 -0.81 -7.59 13.50
N SER A 148 -0.50 -7.79 14.77
CA SER A 148 0.05 -9.04 15.30
C SER A 148 -1.04 -10.06 15.61
N ASN A 149 -0.66 -11.36 15.72
CA ASN A 149 -1.57 -12.44 16.09
C ASN A 149 -2.89 -12.41 15.27
N SER A 150 -2.78 -12.28 13.96
CA SER A 150 -3.91 -12.00 13.07
C SER A 150 -5.10 -12.94 13.24
N ALA A 151 -4.86 -14.23 13.54
CA ALA A 151 -5.94 -15.19 13.75
C ALA A 151 -6.91 -14.80 14.89
N GLN A 152 -6.51 -13.92 15.80
CA GLN A 152 -7.31 -13.43 16.93
C GLN A 152 -8.01 -12.10 16.63
N ARG A 153 -7.73 -11.50 15.47
CA ARG A 153 -8.22 -10.17 15.08
C ARG A 153 -9.28 -10.22 14.00
N PHE A 154 -9.44 -11.38 13.34
CA PHE A 154 -10.40 -11.60 12.27
C PHE A 154 -11.34 -12.74 12.62
N ASP A 155 -12.59 -12.65 12.17
CA ASP A 155 -13.54 -13.75 12.25
C ASP A 155 -13.29 -14.84 11.17
N ALA A 156 -14.13 -15.88 11.15
CA ALA A 156 -14.02 -16.98 10.20
C ALA A 156 -14.30 -16.54 8.74
N GLU A 157 -15.06 -15.49 8.56
CA GLU A 157 -15.40 -14.88 7.27
C GLU A 157 -14.29 -13.92 6.77
N GLY A 158 -13.28 -13.66 7.63
CA GLY A 158 -12.15 -12.78 7.33
C GLY A 158 -12.48 -11.30 7.52
N ASN A 159 -13.46 -10.95 8.34
CA ASN A 159 -13.72 -9.57 8.74
C ASN A 159 -12.85 -9.19 9.93
N LEU A 160 -12.31 -7.97 9.91
CA LEU A 160 -11.54 -7.44 11.03
C LEU A 160 -12.47 -7.04 12.17
N THR A 161 -12.41 -7.78 13.29
CA THR A 161 -13.28 -7.61 14.45
C THR A 161 -12.65 -6.82 15.59
N ASP A 162 -11.32 -6.68 15.62
CA ASP A 162 -10.60 -5.95 16.67
C ASP A 162 -10.78 -4.44 16.52
N GLU A 163 -11.59 -3.84 17.39
CA GLU A 163 -11.93 -2.41 17.30
C GLU A 163 -10.70 -1.49 17.47
N THR A 164 -9.75 -1.87 18.30
CA THR A 164 -8.51 -1.09 18.46
C THR A 164 -7.76 -0.99 17.12
N THR A 165 -7.63 -2.10 16.41
CA THR A 165 -7.01 -2.12 15.07
C THR A 165 -7.84 -1.30 14.08
N ARG A 166 -9.17 -1.40 14.10
CA ARG A 166 -10.06 -0.60 13.24
C ARG A 166 -9.86 0.91 13.46
N GLN A 167 -9.72 1.34 14.71
CA GLN A 167 -9.44 2.75 15.04
C GLN A 167 -8.08 3.21 14.53
N LEU A 168 -7.04 2.38 14.65
CA LEU A 168 -5.72 2.68 14.11
C LEU A 168 -5.75 2.81 12.58
N ILE A 169 -6.49 1.93 11.89
CA ILE A 169 -6.67 2.02 10.43
C ILE A 169 -7.39 3.32 10.05
N ARG A 170 -8.50 3.67 10.70
CA ARG A 170 -9.19 4.96 10.47
C ARG A 170 -8.24 6.15 10.62
N LYS A 171 -7.43 6.13 11.68
CA LYS A 171 -6.46 7.20 11.94
C LYS A 171 -5.38 7.26 10.87
N LEU A 172 -4.85 6.12 10.43
CA LEU A 172 -3.86 6.06 9.36
C LEU A 172 -4.44 6.60 8.04
N LEU A 173 -5.65 6.20 7.69
CA LEU A 173 -6.33 6.64 6.46
C LEU A 173 -6.62 8.14 6.49
N GLN A 174 -7.09 8.67 7.63
CA GLN A 174 -7.30 10.12 7.77
C GLN A 174 -5.98 10.87 7.60
N ASN A 175 -4.90 10.41 8.24
CA ASN A 175 -3.59 11.04 8.10
C ASN A 175 -3.05 10.95 6.66
N LEU A 176 -3.36 9.87 5.91
CA LEU A 176 -2.99 9.77 4.50
C LEU A 176 -3.75 10.80 3.65
N VAL A 177 -5.04 10.97 3.89
CA VAL A 177 -5.86 11.99 3.20
C VAL A 177 -5.34 13.39 3.49
N ASP A 178 -5.14 13.73 4.76
CA ASP A 178 -4.65 15.04 5.19
C ASP A 178 -3.27 15.34 4.59
N TRP A 179 -2.38 14.34 4.57
CA TRP A 179 -1.05 14.43 3.98
C TRP A 179 -1.11 14.64 2.47
N THR A 180 -1.99 13.92 1.79
CA THR A 180 -2.22 14.04 0.35
C THR A 180 -2.69 15.45 -0.01
N VAL A 181 -3.68 15.97 0.72
CA VAL A 181 -4.20 17.33 0.52
C VAL A 181 -3.11 18.39 0.78
N ARG A 182 -2.30 18.20 1.83
CA ARG A 182 -1.22 19.12 2.17
C ARG A 182 -0.14 19.17 1.07
N LEU A 183 0.25 18.03 0.52
CA LEU A 183 1.26 17.95 -0.55
C LEU A 183 0.76 18.51 -1.89
N ALA A 184 -0.53 18.48 -2.13
CA ALA A 184 -1.13 19.06 -3.32
C ALA A 184 -1.22 20.61 -3.28
N GLN A 185 -1.02 21.23 -2.11
CA GLN A 185 -1.01 22.69 -1.98
C GLN A 185 0.31 23.27 -2.51
N PRO A 186 0.27 24.42 -3.21
CA PRO A 186 1.51 25.11 -3.57
C PRO A 186 2.26 25.52 -2.28
N PRO A 187 3.61 25.59 -2.33
CA PRO A 187 4.40 26.06 -1.19
C PRO A 187 3.93 27.45 -0.78
N PRO A 188 3.91 27.76 0.53
CA PRO A 188 3.61 29.11 1.00
C PRO A 188 4.58 30.10 0.34
N LYS A 189 4.01 31.24 -0.11
CA LYS A 189 4.81 32.32 -0.72
C LYS A 189 5.75 32.95 0.29
#